data_d8920b82659629a5c8d621e69ce1b2b8
#
_entry.id   d8920b82659629a5c8d621e69ce1b2b8
#
_cell.length_a   1.000
_cell.length_b   1.000
_cell.length_c   1.000
_cell.angle_alpha   90.00
_cell.angle_beta   90.00
_cell.angle_gamma   90.00
#
_symmetry.space_group_name_H-M   'P 1'
#
loop_
_entity.id
_entity.type
_entity.pdbx_description
1 polymer ?
#
loop_
_entity_poly.entity_id
_entity_poly.type
_entity_poly.pdbx_seq_one_letter_code
_entity_poly.pdbx_strand_id
1 'polypeptide(L)'
;RWEKCPKCQARIKALGLKSDKNHSKEERLQSFVINHIEKFLNDHGRQIIGWDEILEGGLAPNATVMSWRGESGGIEAAKQKHDVIMTPNTYLYFDYYQAKDTENEPFGIGGYLPMERVYSYEPMPASLTPEEQQYIKGVQANLWTEYIATFSHAQYMVLPRWAALCEVQWSTPDKKNYEDFLSRLPRLIKWYDAEGYNYAKHVFDVKAEFTPNPADGTLDITLTTIDNAPIHYTLDGTEPTSTSPVYDGALKIKENADFSAIAIRPTGNSRVVSEKIDFSKSSMKPIVANQPVNKQYEFKGVSTLVDGLKGNGNYKTGRWIAFRGNDMDVTIDLKQPTEISSVAISTCVEKGDWVFDTRGLSVEVSEDGTNFTKVASEAYPAMKETDKNGVYDHKLTFTPVTAQYVKVIASPEKSIPEWHGGKSYPGSVSYTHLRAHETVLDL
;
A
#
# COMPACT_ATOMS: atom_id res chain seq x y z
N ARG A 1 12.14 -25.69 -10.86
CA ARG A 1 11.18 -26.79 -10.56
C ARG A 1 11.65 -28.14 -11.12
N TRP A 2 12.21 -28.20 -12.32
CA TRP A 2 12.53 -29.46 -13.01
C TRP A 2 13.92 -30.02 -12.71
N GLU A 3 14.77 -29.28 -12.03
CA GLU A 3 16.15 -29.69 -11.67
C GLU A 3 16.22 -31.00 -10.87
N LYS A 4 15.28 -31.17 -9.93
CA LYS A 4 15.23 -32.35 -9.06
C LYS A 4 14.31 -33.47 -9.60
N CYS A 5 13.71 -33.29 -10.78
CA CYS A 5 12.79 -34.28 -11.35
C CYS A 5 13.57 -35.30 -12.22
N PRO A 6 13.66 -36.59 -11.84
CA PRO A 6 14.43 -37.57 -12.61
C PRO A 6 13.94 -37.75 -14.06
N LYS A 7 12.63 -37.67 -14.29
CA LYS A 7 12.04 -37.76 -15.63
C LYS A 7 12.41 -36.58 -16.51
N CYS A 8 12.40 -35.33 -15.93
CA CYS A 8 12.79 -34.14 -16.66
C CYS A 8 14.28 -34.17 -17.00
N GLN A 9 15.16 -34.54 -16.05
CA GLN A 9 16.59 -34.67 -16.29
C GLN A 9 16.93 -35.75 -17.33
N ALA A 10 16.24 -36.89 -17.29
CA ALA A 10 16.39 -37.92 -18.33
C ALA A 10 15.99 -37.37 -19.71
N ARG A 11 14.90 -36.61 -19.80
CA ARG A 11 14.45 -36.00 -21.07
C ARG A 11 15.41 -34.95 -21.58
N ILE A 12 15.91 -34.07 -20.70
CA ILE A 12 16.94 -33.06 -21.01
C ILE A 12 18.16 -33.75 -21.63
N LYS A 13 18.63 -34.85 -20.98
CA LYS A 13 19.77 -35.63 -21.49
C LYS A 13 19.48 -36.27 -22.86
N ALA A 14 18.30 -36.86 -23.03
CA ALA A 14 17.91 -37.51 -24.28
C ALA A 14 17.81 -36.50 -25.45
N LEU A 15 17.39 -35.26 -25.17
CA LEU A 15 17.29 -34.17 -26.15
C LEU A 15 18.60 -33.41 -26.34
N GLY A 16 19.65 -33.71 -25.58
CA GLY A 16 20.92 -33.00 -25.65
C GLY A 16 20.87 -31.53 -25.23
N LEU A 17 19.86 -31.13 -24.42
CA LEU A 17 19.70 -29.76 -24.01
C LEU A 17 20.79 -29.32 -23.03
N LYS A 18 21.39 -28.14 -23.28
CA LYS A 18 22.47 -27.57 -22.47
C LYS A 18 22.14 -26.16 -22.07
N SER A 19 22.59 -25.77 -20.89
CA SER A 19 22.56 -24.37 -20.46
C SER A 19 23.55 -23.53 -21.26
N ASP A 20 23.22 -22.27 -21.48
CA ASP A 20 24.12 -21.24 -22.01
C ASP A 20 24.10 -19.98 -21.11
N LYS A 21 24.57 -18.84 -21.62
CA LYS A 21 24.63 -17.58 -20.87
C LYS A 21 23.25 -17.02 -20.50
N ASN A 22 22.23 -17.31 -21.30
CA ASN A 22 20.92 -16.69 -21.21
C ASN A 22 19.87 -17.64 -20.63
N HIS A 23 20.03 -18.96 -20.87
CA HIS A 23 18.99 -19.95 -20.57
C HIS A 23 19.59 -21.21 -19.91
N SER A 24 18.89 -21.70 -18.89
CA SER A 24 19.16 -23.00 -18.30
C SER A 24 18.67 -24.14 -19.20
N LYS A 25 19.19 -25.34 -18.98
CA LYS A 25 18.69 -26.54 -19.68
C LYS A 25 17.24 -26.87 -19.34
N GLU A 26 16.77 -26.47 -18.18
CA GLU A 26 15.39 -26.59 -17.74
C GLU A 26 14.45 -25.64 -18.50
N GLU A 27 14.86 -24.38 -18.71
CA GLU A 27 14.13 -23.41 -19.55
C GLU A 27 14.08 -23.89 -21.00
N ARG A 28 15.15 -24.48 -21.52
CA ARG A 28 15.14 -25.10 -22.85
C ARG A 28 14.23 -26.32 -22.93
N LEU A 29 14.02 -27.06 -21.85
CA LEU A 29 13.01 -28.10 -21.78
C LEU A 29 11.61 -27.52 -21.85
N GLN A 30 11.35 -26.38 -21.20
CA GLN A 30 10.09 -25.65 -21.30
C GLN A 30 9.82 -25.22 -22.75
N SER A 31 10.81 -24.61 -23.40
CA SER A 31 10.73 -24.24 -24.81
C SER A 31 10.46 -25.44 -25.72
N PHE A 32 11.09 -26.60 -25.46
CA PHE A 32 10.78 -27.84 -26.19
C PHE A 32 9.31 -28.22 -26.08
N VAL A 33 8.72 -28.14 -24.88
CA VAL A 33 7.29 -28.45 -24.68
C VAL A 33 6.40 -27.46 -25.42
N ILE A 34 6.71 -26.15 -25.33
CA ILE A 34 5.95 -25.09 -26.00
C ILE A 34 6.00 -25.26 -27.54
N ASN A 35 7.18 -25.51 -28.11
CA ASN A 35 7.32 -25.76 -29.54
C ASN A 35 6.53 -26.99 -30.01
N HIS A 36 6.46 -28.03 -29.19
CA HIS A 36 5.67 -29.23 -29.50
C HIS A 36 4.16 -28.92 -29.53
N ILE A 37 3.67 -28.15 -28.55
CA ILE A 37 2.28 -27.72 -28.47
C ILE A 37 1.96 -26.75 -29.63
N GLU A 38 2.84 -25.79 -29.89
CA GLU A 38 2.67 -24.85 -31.01
C GLU A 38 2.51 -25.59 -32.35
N LYS A 39 3.41 -26.53 -32.63
CA LYS A 39 3.31 -27.32 -33.84
C LYS A 39 1.97 -28.03 -33.94
N PHE A 40 1.53 -28.68 -32.86
CA PHE A 40 0.21 -29.35 -32.82
C PHE A 40 -0.93 -28.38 -33.11
N LEU A 41 -0.91 -27.17 -32.51
CA LEU A 41 -1.93 -26.13 -32.74
C LEU A 41 -1.91 -25.61 -34.18
N ASN A 42 -0.73 -25.37 -34.73
CA ASN A 42 -0.55 -24.90 -36.11
C ASN A 42 -1.05 -25.93 -37.11
N ASP A 43 -0.78 -27.23 -36.90
CA ASP A 43 -1.29 -28.32 -37.73
C ASP A 43 -2.85 -28.39 -37.72
N HIS A 44 -3.49 -27.75 -36.71
CA HIS A 44 -4.95 -27.63 -36.57
C HIS A 44 -5.48 -26.24 -36.88
N GLY A 45 -4.70 -25.37 -37.54
CA GLY A 45 -5.10 -24.02 -37.94
C GLY A 45 -5.31 -23.06 -36.77
N ARG A 46 -4.60 -23.26 -35.65
CA ARG A 46 -4.60 -22.39 -34.47
C ARG A 46 -3.19 -21.88 -34.19
N GLN A 47 -3.11 -20.70 -33.52
CA GLN A 47 -1.87 -20.14 -32.99
C GLN A 47 -1.84 -20.24 -31.47
N ILE A 48 -0.64 -20.32 -30.91
CA ILE A 48 -0.45 -20.34 -29.47
C ILE A 48 -0.34 -18.91 -28.91
N ILE A 49 -0.99 -18.68 -27.78
CA ILE A 49 -0.75 -17.52 -26.92
C ILE A 49 -0.24 -18.03 -25.58
N GLY A 50 0.86 -17.50 -25.09
CA GLY A 50 1.44 -17.87 -23.80
C GLY A 50 1.77 -16.65 -22.94
N TRP A 51 1.78 -16.87 -21.63
CA TRP A 51 2.31 -15.89 -20.72
C TRP A 51 3.80 -15.66 -20.98
N ASP A 52 4.35 -14.53 -20.51
CA ASP A 52 5.73 -14.14 -20.85
C ASP A 52 6.83 -15.10 -20.35
N GLU A 53 6.49 -16.14 -19.58
CA GLU A 53 7.39 -17.26 -19.27
C GLU A 53 7.80 -18.06 -20.51
N ILE A 54 7.04 -18.00 -21.59
CA ILE A 54 7.43 -18.68 -22.84
C ILE A 54 8.67 -18.08 -23.51
N LEU A 55 9.10 -16.88 -23.09
CA LEU A 55 10.37 -16.28 -23.47
C LEU A 55 11.57 -17.07 -22.90
N GLU A 56 11.37 -17.72 -21.77
CA GLU A 56 12.39 -18.51 -21.10
C GLU A 56 12.75 -19.74 -21.94
N GLY A 57 14.01 -19.80 -22.42
CA GLY A 57 14.49 -20.90 -23.28
C GLY A 57 14.29 -20.69 -24.78
N GLY A 58 13.67 -19.59 -25.19
CA GLY A 58 13.42 -19.19 -26.58
C GLY A 58 11.98 -19.37 -27.02
N LEU A 59 11.48 -18.41 -27.77
CA LEU A 59 10.11 -18.40 -28.29
C LEU A 59 9.90 -19.41 -29.41
N ALA A 60 8.70 -20.00 -29.44
CA ALA A 60 8.22 -20.76 -30.58
C ALA A 60 7.86 -19.80 -31.73
N PRO A 61 8.06 -20.18 -33.02
CA PRO A 61 8.09 -19.25 -34.17
C PRO A 61 6.85 -18.35 -34.35
N ASN A 62 5.65 -18.84 -34.02
CA ASN A 62 4.39 -18.11 -34.21
C ASN A 62 3.67 -17.80 -32.88
N ALA A 63 4.39 -17.85 -31.75
CA ALA A 63 3.79 -17.60 -30.46
C ALA A 63 3.48 -16.12 -30.25
N THR A 64 2.28 -15.83 -29.73
CA THR A 64 1.93 -14.51 -29.19
C THR A 64 2.24 -14.50 -27.69
N VAL A 65 2.80 -13.40 -27.18
CA VAL A 65 3.22 -13.25 -25.78
C VAL A 65 2.26 -12.37 -25.02
N MET A 66 1.76 -12.85 -23.87
CA MET A 66 1.04 -12.04 -22.89
C MET A 66 2.01 -11.59 -21.82
N SER A 67 2.32 -10.28 -21.77
CA SER A 67 3.29 -9.69 -20.85
C SER A 67 2.61 -9.29 -19.53
N TRP A 68 2.74 -10.13 -18.49
CA TRP A 68 2.06 -9.92 -17.21
C TRP A 68 3.00 -9.52 -16.05
N ARG A 69 4.26 -9.95 -16.07
CA ARG A 69 5.27 -9.61 -15.05
C ARG A 69 5.78 -8.16 -15.18
N GLY A 70 5.16 -7.36 -16.02
CA GLY A 70 5.52 -6.00 -16.37
C GLY A 70 5.54 -5.83 -17.88
N GLU A 71 6.25 -4.82 -18.40
CA GLU A 71 6.32 -4.52 -19.82
C GLU A 71 7.52 -5.18 -20.53
N SER A 72 8.53 -5.61 -19.75
CA SER A 72 9.79 -6.10 -20.31
C SER A 72 9.64 -7.31 -21.21
N GLY A 73 8.77 -8.26 -20.84
CA GLY A 73 8.49 -9.43 -21.69
C GLY A 73 7.85 -9.06 -23.02
N GLY A 74 6.92 -8.11 -23.00
CA GLY A 74 6.29 -7.59 -24.24
C GLY A 74 7.28 -6.84 -25.12
N ILE A 75 8.13 -6.01 -24.53
CA ILE A 75 9.21 -5.31 -25.25
C ILE A 75 10.15 -6.30 -25.92
N GLU A 76 10.57 -7.34 -25.18
CA GLU A 76 11.46 -8.37 -25.70
C GLU A 76 10.82 -9.14 -26.86
N ALA A 77 9.56 -9.55 -26.72
CA ALA A 77 8.82 -10.27 -27.75
C ALA A 77 8.61 -9.41 -29.02
N ALA A 78 8.24 -8.14 -28.87
CA ALA A 78 8.05 -7.21 -29.99
C ALA A 78 9.36 -7.00 -30.77
N LYS A 79 10.51 -6.89 -30.09
CA LYS A 79 11.84 -6.82 -30.74
C LYS A 79 12.18 -8.09 -31.51
N GLN A 80 11.67 -9.23 -31.08
CA GLN A 80 11.79 -10.51 -31.79
C GLN A 80 10.72 -10.70 -32.87
N LYS A 81 9.87 -9.68 -33.13
CA LYS A 81 8.79 -9.67 -34.13
C LYS A 81 7.66 -10.65 -33.81
N HIS A 82 7.39 -10.88 -32.55
CA HIS A 82 6.25 -11.64 -32.06
C HIS A 82 5.12 -10.72 -31.63
N ASP A 83 3.89 -11.11 -31.92
CA ASP A 83 2.71 -10.40 -31.46
C ASP A 83 2.63 -10.41 -29.92
N VAL A 84 2.17 -9.30 -29.35
CA VAL A 84 2.14 -9.05 -27.92
C VAL A 84 0.77 -8.54 -27.47
N ILE A 85 0.29 -9.08 -26.36
CA ILE A 85 -0.82 -8.51 -25.60
C ILE A 85 -0.24 -8.02 -24.27
N MET A 86 -0.37 -6.72 -23.99
CA MET A 86 0.10 -6.13 -22.75
C MET A 86 -0.92 -6.35 -21.64
N THR A 87 -0.47 -6.96 -20.54
CA THR A 87 -1.34 -7.27 -19.39
C THR A 87 -0.58 -7.18 -18.06
N PRO A 88 0.25 -6.12 -17.83
CA PRO A 88 1.08 -6.01 -16.64
C PRO A 88 0.23 -5.98 -15.37
N ASN A 89 0.58 -6.83 -14.41
CA ASN A 89 -0.17 -7.02 -13.16
C ASN A 89 -0.32 -5.72 -12.35
N THR A 90 0.65 -4.83 -12.44
CA THR A 90 0.65 -3.54 -11.74
C THR A 90 -0.40 -2.55 -12.25
N TYR A 91 -1.01 -2.81 -13.43
CA TYR A 91 -2.01 -1.96 -14.06
C TYR A 91 -3.31 -2.67 -14.44
N LEU A 92 -3.28 -4.01 -14.62
CA LEU A 92 -4.36 -4.72 -15.31
C LEU A 92 -4.84 -5.98 -14.60
N TYR A 93 -4.42 -6.24 -13.34
CA TYR A 93 -4.96 -7.34 -12.54
C TYR A 93 -6.15 -6.86 -11.71
N PHE A 94 -7.35 -7.13 -12.20
CA PHE A 94 -8.61 -6.67 -11.62
C PHE A 94 -9.09 -7.53 -10.44
N ASP A 95 -8.35 -8.54 -10.07
CA ASP A 95 -8.46 -9.28 -8.81
C ASP A 95 -7.76 -8.59 -7.63
N TYR A 96 -6.98 -7.50 -7.88
CA TYR A 96 -6.39 -6.67 -6.84
C TYR A 96 -7.43 -5.70 -6.24
N TYR A 97 -7.25 -5.34 -4.97
CA TYR A 97 -8.11 -4.37 -4.30
C TYR A 97 -8.12 -3.01 -4.99
N GLN A 98 -9.29 -2.40 -5.05
CA GLN A 98 -9.46 -1.05 -5.60
C GLN A 98 -9.24 0.06 -4.55
N ALA A 99 -9.40 -0.26 -3.25
CA ALA A 99 -9.17 0.65 -2.13
C ALA A 99 -7.91 0.26 -1.34
N LYS A 100 -7.26 1.25 -0.70
CA LYS A 100 -6.14 1.00 0.22
C LYS A 100 -6.60 0.42 1.54
N ASP A 101 -7.73 0.93 2.05
CA ASP A 101 -8.40 0.36 3.19
C ASP A 101 -9.22 -0.84 2.73
N THR A 102 -8.81 -2.02 3.15
CA THR A 102 -9.42 -3.28 2.75
C THR A 102 -10.39 -3.84 3.79
N GLU A 103 -10.61 -3.15 4.89
CA GLU A 103 -11.48 -3.63 5.98
C GLU A 103 -12.93 -3.82 5.51
N ASN A 104 -13.37 -2.92 4.61
CA ASN A 104 -14.72 -2.93 4.04
C ASN A 104 -14.76 -3.44 2.59
N GLU A 105 -13.67 -4.01 2.09
CA GLU A 105 -13.61 -4.58 0.75
C GLU A 105 -13.98 -6.08 0.77
N PRO A 106 -14.58 -6.61 -0.31
CA PRO A 106 -14.72 -8.06 -0.45
C PRO A 106 -13.35 -8.74 -0.38
N PHE A 107 -13.30 -9.90 0.27
CA PHE A 107 -12.04 -10.65 0.41
C PHE A 107 -11.41 -10.97 -0.96
N GLY A 108 -10.13 -10.65 -1.14
CA GLY A 108 -9.38 -10.81 -2.37
C GLY A 108 -7.95 -11.32 -2.15
N ILE A 109 -7.23 -11.55 -3.23
CA ILE A 109 -5.85 -12.06 -3.20
C ILE A 109 -4.83 -11.07 -2.59
N GLY A 110 -5.18 -9.80 -2.50
CA GLY A 110 -4.27 -8.72 -2.12
C GLY A 110 -3.97 -7.78 -3.28
N GLY A 111 -2.83 -7.09 -3.21
CA GLY A 111 -2.47 -6.05 -4.18
C GLY A 111 -3.32 -4.79 -4.05
N TYR A 112 -2.94 -3.73 -4.78
CA TYR A 112 -3.70 -2.48 -4.83
C TYR A 112 -3.64 -1.89 -6.24
N LEU A 113 -4.80 -1.80 -6.87
CA LEU A 113 -4.95 -1.28 -8.23
C LEU A 113 -6.20 -0.37 -8.31
N PRO A 114 -6.08 0.92 -8.01
CA PRO A 114 -7.18 1.86 -8.16
C PRO A 114 -7.45 2.21 -9.62
N MET A 115 -8.65 2.72 -9.90
CA MET A 115 -9.08 3.12 -11.23
C MET A 115 -8.14 4.14 -11.90
N GLU A 116 -7.62 5.11 -11.14
CA GLU A 116 -6.63 6.09 -11.58
C GLU A 116 -5.38 5.44 -12.17
N ARG A 117 -4.89 4.39 -11.51
CA ARG A 117 -3.70 3.66 -11.97
C ARG A 117 -3.97 2.90 -13.27
N VAL A 118 -5.16 2.31 -13.43
CA VAL A 118 -5.57 1.71 -14.70
C VAL A 118 -5.59 2.75 -15.81
N TYR A 119 -6.20 3.91 -15.56
CA TYR A 119 -6.28 5.00 -16.55
C TYR A 119 -4.91 5.57 -16.93
N SER A 120 -3.96 5.62 -16.01
CA SER A 120 -2.60 6.13 -16.26
C SER A 120 -1.76 5.22 -17.16
N TYR A 121 -2.18 3.98 -17.38
CA TYR A 121 -1.41 3.03 -18.16
C TYR A 121 -1.31 3.45 -19.62
N GLU A 122 -0.11 3.34 -20.19
CA GLU A 122 0.15 3.50 -21.62
C GLU A 122 0.60 2.16 -22.22
N PRO A 123 -0.24 1.51 -23.04
CA PRO A 123 0.06 0.18 -23.56
C PRO A 123 1.22 0.11 -24.54
N MET A 124 1.61 1.25 -25.13
CA MET A 124 2.66 1.32 -26.12
C MET A 124 3.97 1.79 -25.48
N PRO A 125 4.93 0.88 -25.19
CA PRO A 125 6.19 1.27 -24.58
C PRO A 125 6.99 2.24 -25.45
N ALA A 126 7.37 3.38 -24.88
CA ALA A 126 8.14 4.42 -25.59
C ALA A 126 9.54 3.96 -26.04
N SER A 127 10.03 2.82 -25.53
CA SER A 127 11.32 2.24 -25.89
C SER A 127 11.31 1.44 -27.20
N LEU A 128 10.13 1.20 -27.79
CA LEU A 128 9.97 0.48 -29.04
C LEU A 128 10.04 1.43 -30.23
N THR A 129 10.73 1.01 -31.31
CA THR A 129 10.70 1.71 -32.58
C THR A 129 9.32 1.58 -33.26
N PRO A 130 8.95 2.45 -34.22
CA PRO A 130 7.68 2.31 -34.95
C PRO A 130 7.49 0.94 -35.61
N GLU A 131 8.56 0.31 -36.09
CA GLU A 131 8.54 -1.03 -36.69
C GLU A 131 8.29 -2.12 -35.62
N GLU A 132 8.74 -1.92 -34.39
CA GLU A 132 8.51 -2.85 -33.29
C GLU A 132 7.11 -2.67 -32.67
N GLN A 133 6.61 -1.43 -32.62
CA GLN A 133 5.30 -1.10 -32.08
C GLN A 133 4.14 -1.83 -32.79
N GLN A 134 4.28 -2.15 -34.08
CA GLN A 134 3.24 -2.89 -34.82
C GLN A 134 2.93 -4.28 -34.24
N TYR A 135 3.84 -4.83 -33.42
CA TYR A 135 3.65 -6.12 -32.78
C TYR A 135 2.84 -6.02 -31.48
N ILE A 136 2.65 -4.83 -30.92
CA ILE A 136 1.73 -4.63 -29.79
C ILE A 136 0.29 -4.63 -30.33
N LYS A 137 -0.43 -5.75 -30.11
CA LYS A 137 -1.79 -5.93 -30.65
C LYS A 137 -2.86 -5.32 -29.75
N GLY A 138 -2.54 -5.05 -28.51
CA GLY A 138 -3.48 -4.44 -27.58
C GLY A 138 -3.16 -4.75 -26.14
N VAL A 139 -4.17 -4.51 -25.30
CA VAL A 139 -4.08 -4.63 -23.84
C VAL A 139 -5.26 -5.42 -23.30
N GLN A 140 -5.03 -6.20 -22.25
CA GLN A 140 -6.04 -7.03 -21.60
C GLN A 140 -5.95 -6.89 -20.09
N ALA A 141 -7.10 -6.78 -19.41
CA ALA A 141 -7.18 -6.98 -17.97
C ALA A 141 -7.44 -8.45 -17.63
N ASN A 142 -6.92 -8.87 -16.50
CA ASN A 142 -7.12 -10.20 -15.94
C ASN A 142 -7.97 -10.13 -14.67
N LEU A 143 -8.90 -11.06 -14.52
CA LEU A 143 -9.70 -11.24 -13.32
C LEU A 143 -9.55 -12.70 -12.87
N TRP A 144 -8.58 -12.95 -12.00
CA TRP A 144 -8.35 -14.28 -11.43
C TRP A 144 -9.37 -14.54 -10.32
N THR A 145 -9.98 -15.72 -10.33
CA THR A 145 -11.19 -15.98 -9.53
C THR A 145 -10.96 -16.89 -8.33
N GLU A 146 -9.72 -17.08 -7.89
CA GLU A 146 -9.38 -17.89 -6.71
C GLU A 146 -10.14 -17.44 -5.46
N TYR A 147 -10.39 -16.13 -5.34
CA TYR A 147 -11.10 -15.51 -4.22
C TYR A 147 -12.43 -14.88 -4.62
N ILE A 148 -12.85 -15.01 -5.89
CA ILE A 148 -14.07 -14.37 -6.42
C ILE A 148 -15.12 -15.45 -6.67
N ALA A 149 -15.98 -15.69 -5.69
CA ALA A 149 -16.90 -16.80 -5.70
C ALA A 149 -18.23 -16.56 -6.43
N THR A 150 -18.58 -15.28 -6.65
CA THR A 150 -19.89 -14.91 -7.23
C THR A 150 -19.76 -13.90 -8.36
N PHE A 151 -20.75 -13.86 -9.25
CA PHE A 151 -20.80 -12.86 -10.33
C PHE A 151 -20.91 -11.44 -9.77
N SER A 152 -21.65 -11.23 -8.69
CA SER A 152 -21.74 -9.93 -8.01
C SER A 152 -20.38 -9.48 -7.48
N HIS A 153 -19.57 -10.40 -6.94
CA HIS A 153 -18.19 -10.08 -6.55
C HIS A 153 -17.31 -9.72 -7.76
N ALA A 154 -17.45 -10.46 -8.86
CA ALA A 154 -16.74 -10.15 -10.11
C ALA A 154 -17.11 -8.76 -10.64
N GLN A 155 -18.39 -8.39 -10.62
CA GLN A 155 -18.84 -7.03 -10.97
C GLN A 155 -18.17 -5.97 -10.10
N TYR A 156 -18.15 -6.17 -8.78
CA TYR A 156 -17.48 -5.26 -7.84
C TYR A 156 -16.00 -5.08 -8.19
N MET A 157 -15.29 -6.17 -8.44
CA MET A 157 -13.86 -6.13 -8.72
C MET A 157 -13.53 -5.48 -10.06
N VAL A 158 -14.42 -5.56 -11.05
CA VAL A 158 -14.20 -5.04 -12.40
C VAL A 158 -14.66 -3.59 -12.54
N LEU A 159 -15.81 -3.22 -11.94
CA LEU A 159 -16.45 -1.93 -12.14
C LEU A 159 -16.11 -0.96 -10.99
N PRO A 160 -15.89 0.34 -11.27
CA PRO A 160 -15.93 0.99 -12.57
C PRO A 160 -14.58 1.04 -13.32
N ARG A 161 -13.48 0.45 -12.79
CA ARG A 161 -12.14 0.57 -13.39
C ARG A 161 -12.02 -0.03 -14.79
N TRP A 162 -12.94 -0.92 -15.18
CA TRP A 162 -13.02 -1.37 -16.59
C TRP A 162 -13.34 -0.21 -17.55
N ALA A 163 -14.16 0.74 -17.14
CA ALA A 163 -14.41 1.93 -17.96
C ALA A 163 -13.12 2.72 -18.23
N ALA A 164 -12.23 2.82 -17.23
CA ALA A 164 -10.91 3.42 -17.41
C ALA A 164 -10.06 2.66 -18.43
N LEU A 165 -10.05 1.33 -18.36
CA LEU A 165 -9.36 0.51 -19.37
C LEU A 165 -9.95 0.69 -20.77
N CYS A 166 -11.28 0.73 -20.91
CA CYS A 166 -11.92 0.97 -22.21
C CYS A 166 -11.44 2.29 -22.83
N GLU A 167 -11.33 3.36 -22.02
CA GLU A 167 -10.83 4.63 -22.54
C GLU A 167 -9.34 4.56 -22.93
N VAL A 168 -8.52 3.87 -22.16
CA VAL A 168 -7.11 3.60 -22.52
C VAL A 168 -7.01 2.86 -23.85
N GLN A 169 -7.90 1.92 -24.14
CA GLN A 169 -7.91 1.12 -25.37
C GLN A 169 -8.37 1.91 -26.61
N TRP A 170 -9.26 2.89 -26.42
CA TRP A 170 -9.90 3.62 -27.51
C TRP A 170 -9.36 5.04 -27.72
N SER A 171 -8.46 5.51 -26.86
CA SER A 171 -7.91 6.87 -26.92
C SER A 171 -6.41 6.85 -27.19
N THR A 172 -5.96 7.77 -28.01
CA THR A 172 -4.53 8.04 -28.14
C THR A 172 -4.00 8.79 -26.92
N PRO A 173 -2.71 8.69 -26.57
CA PRO A 173 -2.14 9.31 -25.35
C PRO A 173 -2.43 10.80 -25.23
N ASP A 174 -2.40 11.53 -26.35
CA ASP A 174 -2.67 12.97 -26.43
C ASP A 174 -4.12 13.36 -26.12
N LYS A 175 -5.05 12.41 -26.20
CA LYS A 175 -6.48 12.61 -25.91
C LYS A 175 -6.91 12.13 -24.54
N LYS A 176 -6.03 11.46 -23.81
CA LYS A 176 -6.33 10.98 -22.46
C LYS A 176 -6.37 12.16 -21.48
N ASN A 177 -7.49 12.32 -20.80
CA ASN A 177 -7.68 13.32 -19.76
C ASN A 177 -8.49 12.70 -18.62
N TYR A 178 -7.83 12.43 -17.49
CA TYR A 178 -8.46 11.75 -16.37
C TYR A 178 -9.57 12.59 -15.72
N GLU A 179 -9.40 13.91 -15.63
CA GLU A 179 -10.43 14.80 -15.06
C GLU A 179 -11.69 14.81 -15.94
N ASP A 180 -11.53 14.87 -17.27
CA ASP A 180 -12.65 14.75 -18.21
C ASP A 180 -13.32 13.39 -18.09
N PHE A 181 -12.55 12.30 -18.02
CA PHE A 181 -13.08 10.96 -17.76
C PHE A 181 -13.92 10.91 -16.48
N LEU A 182 -13.40 11.48 -15.38
CA LEU A 182 -14.12 11.54 -14.10
C LEU A 182 -15.42 12.36 -14.20
N SER A 183 -15.42 13.44 -14.97
CA SER A 183 -16.63 14.26 -15.17
C SER A 183 -17.76 13.48 -15.87
N ARG A 184 -17.43 12.52 -16.70
CA ARG A 184 -18.36 11.64 -17.44
C ARG A 184 -18.78 10.39 -16.65
N LEU A 185 -17.99 9.98 -15.67
CA LEU A 185 -18.22 8.77 -14.88
C LEU A 185 -19.57 8.73 -14.17
N PRO A 186 -20.13 9.83 -13.57
CA PRO A 186 -21.44 9.81 -12.94
C PRO A 186 -22.58 9.40 -13.88
N ARG A 187 -22.46 9.68 -15.18
CA ARG A 187 -23.44 9.23 -16.17
C ARG A 187 -23.43 7.71 -16.35
N LEU A 188 -22.22 7.13 -16.38
CA LEU A 188 -22.05 5.68 -16.47
C LEU A 188 -22.56 4.98 -15.21
N ILE A 189 -22.30 5.57 -14.04
CA ILE A 189 -22.79 5.05 -12.76
C ILE A 189 -24.32 5.03 -12.68
N LYS A 190 -24.99 6.05 -13.17
CA LYS A 190 -26.48 6.03 -13.26
C LYS A 190 -26.99 4.86 -14.09
N TRP A 191 -26.25 4.48 -15.13
CA TRP A 191 -26.60 3.31 -15.90
C TRP A 191 -26.34 2.02 -15.13
N TYR A 192 -25.22 1.91 -14.41
CA TYR A 192 -24.94 0.75 -13.54
C TYR A 192 -26.02 0.59 -12.47
N ASP A 193 -26.47 1.69 -11.85
CA ASP A 193 -27.55 1.67 -10.86
C ASP A 193 -28.88 1.20 -11.48
N ALA A 194 -29.21 1.68 -12.69
CA ALA A 194 -30.44 1.31 -13.40
C ALA A 194 -30.48 -0.18 -13.78
N GLU A 195 -29.32 -0.75 -14.15
CA GLU A 195 -29.17 -2.16 -14.50
C GLU A 195 -28.92 -3.06 -13.28
N GLY A 196 -28.74 -2.48 -12.09
CA GLY A 196 -28.51 -3.22 -10.85
C GLY A 196 -27.12 -3.87 -10.76
N TYR A 197 -26.10 -3.31 -11.43
CA TYR A 197 -24.74 -3.81 -11.32
C TYR A 197 -24.13 -3.51 -9.94
N ASN A 198 -23.44 -4.48 -9.38
CA ASN A 198 -22.65 -4.29 -8.18
C ASN A 198 -21.25 -3.75 -8.55
N TYR A 199 -21.04 -2.46 -8.36
CA TYR A 199 -19.75 -1.81 -8.62
C TYR A 199 -19.11 -1.28 -7.33
N ALA A 200 -17.79 -1.06 -7.35
CA ALA A 200 -17.06 -0.51 -6.22
C ALA A 200 -17.41 0.96 -6.01
N LYS A 201 -18.26 1.24 -5.02
CA LYS A 201 -18.78 2.59 -4.73
C LYS A 201 -17.77 3.51 -4.07
N HIS A 202 -16.71 2.97 -3.46
CA HIS A 202 -15.67 3.73 -2.74
C HIS A 202 -14.95 4.77 -3.62
N VAL A 203 -15.01 4.65 -4.94
CA VAL A 203 -14.49 5.68 -5.87
C VAL A 203 -15.16 7.06 -5.63
N PHE A 204 -16.35 7.05 -5.07
CA PHE A 204 -17.12 8.25 -4.71
C PHE A 204 -17.00 8.65 -3.24
N ASP A 205 -16.20 7.94 -2.46
CA ASP A 205 -15.96 8.28 -1.05
C ASP A 205 -15.17 9.58 -0.92
N VAL A 206 -15.27 10.18 0.24
CA VAL A 206 -14.47 11.36 0.59
C VAL A 206 -13.01 10.94 0.70
N LYS A 207 -12.14 11.63 -0.02
CA LYS A 207 -10.69 11.53 0.12
C LYS A 207 -10.25 12.56 1.16
N ALA A 208 -9.76 12.10 2.29
CA ALA A 208 -9.24 12.95 3.34
C ALA A 208 -7.70 12.88 3.37
N GLU A 209 -7.05 14.04 3.23
CA GLU A 209 -5.62 14.19 3.36
C GLU A 209 -5.32 14.97 4.64
N PHE A 210 -4.46 14.38 5.48
CA PHE A 210 -4.06 14.94 6.76
C PHE A 210 -2.60 15.39 6.64
N THR A 211 -2.38 16.70 6.74
CA THR A 211 -1.05 17.32 6.57
C THR A 211 -0.65 18.03 7.85
N PRO A 212 0.37 17.51 8.58
CA PRO A 212 0.93 18.21 9.73
C PRO A 212 1.49 19.56 9.34
N ASN A 213 1.17 20.59 10.10
CA ASN A 213 1.67 21.94 9.94
C ASN A 213 2.36 22.43 11.23
N PRO A 214 3.64 22.07 11.44
CA PRO A 214 4.38 22.45 12.65
C PRO A 214 4.53 23.96 12.84
N ALA A 215 4.49 24.75 11.75
CA ALA A 215 4.61 26.21 11.83
C ALA A 215 3.41 26.84 12.55
N ASP A 216 2.21 26.36 12.25
CA ASP A 216 0.96 26.84 12.86
C ASP A 216 0.56 25.99 14.08
N GLY A 217 1.21 24.84 14.29
CA GLY A 217 0.85 23.86 15.33
C GLY A 217 -0.49 23.18 15.03
N THR A 218 -0.84 22.99 13.75
CA THR A 218 -2.13 22.43 13.29
C THR A 218 -1.96 21.13 12.52
N LEU A 219 -2.99 20.32 12.52
CA LEU A 219 -3.21 19.30 11.52
C LEU A 219 -4.20 19.86 10.49
N ASP A 220 -3.74 20.07 9.26
CA ASP A 220 -4.55 20.60 8.18
C ASP A 220 -5.23 19.42 7.46
N ILE A 221 -6.57 19.44 7.34
CA ILE A 221 -7.35 18.40 6.67
C ILE A 221 -7.91 18.95 5.37
N THR A 222 -7.55 18.30 4.26
CA THR A 222 -8.09 18.62 2.94
C THR A 222 -9.01 17.47 2.50
N LEU A 223 -10.24 17.83 2.12
CA LEU A 223 -11.26 16.87 1.69
C LEU A 223 -11.59 17.08 0.22
N THR A 224 -11.67 15.98 -0.52
CA THR A 224 -12.06 15.99 -1.93
C THR A 224 -13.00 14.84 -2.24
N THR A 225 -13.80 15.00 -3.28
CA THR A 225 -14.54 13.92 -3.93
C THR A 225 -14.28 13.96 -5.42
N ILE A 226 -14.39 12.82 -6.08
CA ILE A 226 -14.10 12.67 -7.51
C ILE A 226 -15.03 13.52 -8.41
N ASP A 227 -16.21 13.84 -7.93
CA ASP A 227 -17.28 14.56 -8.64
C ASP A 227 -17.60 15.93 -8.01
N ASN A 228 -16.74 16.44 -7.12
CA ASN A 228 -16.95 17.69 -6.36
C ASN A 228 -18.28 17.75 -5.61
N ALA A 229 -18.78 16.59 -5.14
CA ALA A 229 -20.01 16.56 -4.34
C ALA A 229 -19.82 17.30 -3.01
N PRO A 230 -20.90 17.89 -2.45
CA PRO A 230 -20.86 18.52 -1.14
C PRO A 230 -20.39 17.54 -0.06
N ILE A 231 -19.41 17.95 0.74
CA ILE A 231 -18.87 17.16 1.85
C ILE A 231 -19.33 17.81 3.15
N HIS A 232 -19.97 17.02 3.99
CA HIS A 232 -20.35 17.40 5.35
C HIS A 232 -19.40 16.73 6.35
N TYR A 233 -19.10 17.40 7.45
CA TYR A 233 -18.17 16.88 8.46
C TYR A 233 -18.62 17.18 9.89
N THR A 234 -18.06 16.43 10.85
CA THR A 234 -18.15 16.63 12.30
C THR A 234 -16.77 16.48 12.94
N LEU A 235 -16.59 16.99 14.14
CA LEU A 235 -15.35 16.91 14.92
C LEU A 235 -15.56 16.28 16.30
N ASP A 236 -16.76 15.80 16.59
CA ASP A 236 -17.21 15.24 17.86
C ASP A 236 -17.53 13.75 17.80
N GLY A 237 -17.19 13.08 16.68
CA GLY A 237 -17.43 11.66 16.47
C GLY A 237 -18.85 11.29 16.06
N THR A 238 -19.76 12.26 15.96
CA THR A 238 -21.10 12.00 15.42
C THR A 238 -21.04 11.78 13.91
N GLU A 239 -21.94 10.94 13.39
CA GLU A 239 -22.05 10.72 11.95
C GLU A 239 -22.56 11.99 11.27
N PRO A 240 -21.86 12.55 10.26
CA PRO A 240 -22.30 13.75 9.57
C PRO A 240 -23.59 13.54 8.79
N THR A 241 -24.46 14.56 8.78
CA THR A 241 -25.75 14.60 8.08
C THR A 241 -25.82 15.80 7.15
N SER A 242 -26.91 15.93 6.39
CA SER A 242 -27.14 17.10 5.53
C SER A 242 -27.27 18.43 6.30
N THR A 243 -27.42 18.38 7.62
CA THR A 243 -27.46 19.57 8.50
C THR A 243 -26.11 19.86 9.16
N SER A 244 -25.13 18.96 9.05
CA SER A 244 -23.78 19.19 9.55
C SER A 244 -23.05 20.25 8.72
N PRO A 245 -22.01 20.90 9.27
CA PRO A 245 -21.17 21.85 8.55
C PRO A 245 -20.73 21.33 7.18
N VAL A 246 -20.77 22.20 6.18
CA VAL A 246 -20.24 21.89 4.83
C VAL A 246 -18.77 22.27 4.77
N TYR A 247 -17.98 21.39 4.20
CA TYR A 247 -16.57 21.67 3.94
C TYR A 247 -16.43 22.70 2.80
N ASP A 248 -15.77 23.81 3.09
CA ASP A 248 -15.55 24.93 2.16
C ASP A 248 -14.07 25.27 1.95
N GLY A 249 -13.17 24.49 2.53
CA GLY A 249 -11.72 24.65 2.44
C GLY A 249 -10.99 23.90 3.55
N ALA A 250 -9.67 24.03 3.63
CA ALA A 250 -8.85 23.31 4.59
C ALA A 250 -9.28 23.53 6.05
N LEU A 251 -9.53 22.44 6.78
CA LEU A 251 -9.77 22.49 8.22
C LEU A 251 -8.44 22.52 8.96
N LYS A 252 -8.30 23.38 9.96
CA LYS A 252 -7.11 23.47 10.82
C LYS A 252 -7.44 23.01 12.23
N ILE A 253 -6.98 21.82 12.58
CA ILE A 253 -7.23 21.21 13.89
C ILE A 253 -6.05 21.50 14.81
N LYS A 254 -6.30 21.97 16.05
CA LYS A 254 -5.31 22.32 17.06
C LYS A 254 -5.44 21.54 18.36
N GLU A 255 -6.49 20.76 18.50
CA GLU A 255 -6.85 20.02 19.70
C GLU A 255 -7.43 18.64 19.32
N ASN A 256 -7.70 17.83 20.32
CA ASN A 256 -8.29 16.51 20.11
C ASN A 256 -9.62 16.63 19.38
N ALA A 257 -9.84 15.75 18.41
CA ALA A 257 -11.09 15.67 17.66
C ALA A 257 -11.35 14.26 17.18
N ASP A 258 -12.58 13.85 17.21
CA ASP A 258 -13.08 12.66 16.52
C ASP A 258 -13.71 13.12 15.19
N PHE A 259 -12.85 13.22 14.17
CA PHE A 259 -13.23 13.68 12.84
C PHE A 259 -14.04 12.64 12.09
N SER A 260 -15.13 13.06 11.44
CA SER A 260 -15.90 12.26 10.49
C SER A 260 -16.35 13.13 9.31
N ALA A 261 -16.37 12.56 8.10
CA ALA A 261 -16.85 13.25 6.90
C ALA A 261 -17.59 12.30 5.96
N ILE A 262 -18.57 12.84 5.23
CA ILE A 262 -19.40 12.14 4.26
C ILE A 262 -19.72 13.05 3.07
N ALA A 263 -19.72 12.50 1.87
CA ALA A 263 -20.25 13.20 0.70
C ALA A 263 -21.74 12.86 0.52
N ILE A 264 -22.58 13.88 0.40
CA ILE A 264 -24.03 13.73 0.28
C ILE A 264 -24.47 14.06 -1.14
N ARG A 265 -25.15 13.13 -1.79
CA ARG A 265 -25.63 13.23 -3.17
C ARG A 265 -27.11 12.84 -3.25
N PRO A 266 -27.85 13.36 -4.23
CA PRO A 266 -29.21 12.87 -4.51
C PRO A 266 -29.31 11.38 -4.86
N THR A 267 -28.21 10.82 -5.38
CA THR A 267 -28.09 9.41 -5.80
C THR A 267 -27.62 8.49 -4.68
N GLY A 268 -27.33 9.01 -3.49
CA GLY A 268 -26.85 8.26 -2.33
C GLY A 268 -25.57 8.85 -1.74
N ASN A 269 -25.36 8.60 -0.46
CA ASN A 269 -24.22 9.09 0.29
C ASN A 269 -22.98 8.20 0.07
N SER A 270 -21.80 8.78 0.24
CA SER A 270 -20.56 8.02 0.36
C SER A 270 -20.51 7.21 1.67
N ARG A 271 -19.53 6.35 1.81
CA ARG A 271 -19.16 5.85 3.15
C ARG A 271 -18.63 7.02 3.98
N VAL A 272 -18.79 6.90 5.31
CA VAL A 272 -18.18 7.84 6.25
C VAL A 272 -16.68 7.56 6.34
N VAL A 273 -15.86 8.58 6.18
CA VAL A 273 -14.44 8.53 6.55
C VAL A 273 -14.28 9.12 7.93
N SER A 274 -13.59 8.42 8.82
CA SER A 274 -13.37 8.86 10.20
C SER A 274 -11.90 8.76 10.57
N GLU A 275 -11.44 9.68 11.42
CA GLU A 275 -10.09 9.67 11.97
C GLU A 275 -10.10 10.24 13.38
N LYS A 276 -9.43 9.56 14.30
CA LYS A 276 -9.22 10.09 15.65
C LYS A 276 -7.95 10.92 15.69
N ILE A 277 -8.10 12.20 15.98
CA ILE A 277 -7.00 13.15 16.11
C ILE A 277 -6.71 13.34 17.59
N ASP A 278 -5.48 13.06 17.98
CA ASP A 278 -5.09 13.00 19.38
C ASP A 278 -3.81 13.81 19.63
N PHE A 279 -4.00 15.04 20.04
CA PHE A 279 -2.91 15.97 20.33
C PHE A 279 -2.37 15.76 21.75
N SER A 280 -1.08 15.88 21.88
CA SER A 280 -0.33 15.87 23.13
C SER A 280 0.70 17.00 23.13
N LYS A 281 1.46 17.14 24.20
CA LYS A 281 2.54 18.14 24.29
C LYS A 281 3.64 17.96 23.24
N SER A 282 3.79 16.73 22.70
CA SER A 282 4.73 16.44 21.62
C SER A 282 4.15 16.70 20.21
N SER A 283 2.84 16.88 20.05
CA SER A 283 2.22 17.03 18.74
C SER A 283 2.71 18.30 18.03
N MET A 284 3.03 18.15 16.73
CA MET A 284 3.58 19.21 15.86
C MET A 284 4.90 19.79 16.34
N LYS A 285 5.61 19.13 17.26
CA LYS A 285 6.92 19.59 17.74
C LYS A 285 8.04 19.07 16.85
N PRO A 286 9.16 19.83 16.73
CA PRO A 286 10.34 19.32 16.07
C PRO A 286 10.83 18.02 16.71
N ILE A 287 11.14 17.05 15.86
CA ILE A 287 11.63 15.73 16.26
C ILE A 287 12.79 15.32 15.35
N VAL A 288 13.80 14.72 15.92
CA VAL A 288 14.98 14.23 15.21
C VAL A 288 15.18 12.77 15.56
N ALA A 289 15.44 11.94 14.56
CA ALA A 289 15.88 10.58 14.74
C ALA A 289 17.40 10.54 14.90
N ASN A 290 17.90 10.01 16.03
CA ASN A 290 19.32 9.86 16.32
C ASN A 290 19.88 8.55 15.71
N GLN A 291 18.99 7.65 15.25
CA GLN A 291 19.31 6.42 14.54
C GLN A 291 18.57 6.39 13.20
N PRO A 292 19.10 5.71 12.17
CA PRO A 292 18.49 5.70 10.85
C PRO A 292 17.13 5.00 10.83
N VAL A 293 16.15 5.65 10.22
CA VAL A 293 14.85 5.06 9.88
C VAL A 293 15.03 4.10 8.71
N ASN A 294 14.26 3.02 8.67
CA ASN A 294 14.28 2.09 7.55
C ASN A 294 13.70 2.75 6.29
N LYS A 295 14.52 2.90 5.25
CA LYS A 295 14.17 3.61 4.00
C LYS A 295 12.90 3.08 3.31
N GLN A 296 12.61 1.80 3.42
CA GLN A 296 11.42 1.19 2.82
C GLN A 296 10.12 1.67 3.49
N TYR A 297 10.19 2.06 4.77
CA TYR A 297 9.05 2.46 5.60
C TYR A 297 9.27 3.84 6.24
N GLU A 298 10.02 4.71 5.58
CA GLU A 298 10.28 6.08 6.04
C GLU A 298 9.08 7.00 5.80
N PHE A 299 8.34 6.77 4.70
CA PHE A 299 7.17 7.54 4.28
C PHE A 299 7.32 9.07 4.44
N LYS A 300 6.64 9.65 5.47
CA LYS A 300 6.71 11.08 5.83
C LYS A 300 7.85 11.41 6.78
N GLY A 301 8.69 10.44 7.12
CA GLY A 301 9.80 10.57 8.04
C GLY A 301 9.38 10.56 9.51
N VAL A 302 10.33 10.92 10.39
CA VAL A 302 10.19 10.84 11.85
C VAL A 302 9.05 11.71 12.40
N SER A 303 8.61 12.75 11.68
CA SER A 303 7.47 13.59 12.06
C SER A 303 6.14 12.82 12.18
N THR A 304 6.02 11.65 11.55
CA THR A 304 4.89 10.72 11.72
C THR A 304 4.66 10.36 13.20
N LEU A 305 5.69 10.36 14.03
CA LEU A 305 5.57 10.06 15.46
C LEU A 305 4.83 11.13 16.26
N VAL A 306 4.77 12.36 15.75
CA VAL A 306 4.22 13.54 16.45
C VAL A 306 3.16 14.27 15.63
N ASP A 307 2.57 13.62 14.64
CA ASP A 307 1.57 14.23 13.73
C ASP A 307 0.13 14.24 14.30
N GLY A 308 -0.07 13.71 15.50
CA GLY A 308 -1.39 13.65 16.14
C GLY A 308 -2.30 12.53 15.62
N LEU A 309 -1.78 11.64 14.78
CA LEU A 309 -2.53 10.55 14.15
C LEU A 309 -2.00 9.19 14.58
N LYS A 310 -2.89 8.25 14.84
CA LYS A 310 -2.53 6.88 15.20
C LYS A 310 -2.68 5.96 13.99
N GLY A 311 -1.70 5.07 13.79
CA GLY A 311 -1.78 4.04 12.77
C GLY A 311 -2.75 2.92 13.18
N ASN A 312 -3.33 2.26 12.19
CA ASN A 312 -4.14 1.04 12.36
C ASN A 312 -3.29 -0.23 12.28
N GLY A 313 -3.89 -1.41 12.26
CA GLY A 313 -3.19 -2.70 12.17
C GLY A 313 -2.43 -2.96 10.87
N ASN A 314 -2.41 -2.03 9.93
CA ASN A 314 -1.67 -2.14 8.68
C ASN A 314 -0.49 -1.14 8.66
N TYR A 315 0.73 -1.63 8.89
CA TYR A 315 1.94 -0.80 8.93
C TYR A 315 2.37 -0.22 7.57
N LYS A 316 1.72 -0.62 6.44
CA LYS A 316 2.02 -0.16 5.07
C LYS A 316 1.25 1.10 4.66
N THR A 317 0.45 1.69 5.55
CA THR A 317 -0.45 2.81 5.24
C THR A 317 0.21 4.19 5.20
N GLY A 318 1.49 4.31 5.59
CA GLY A 318 2.16 5.61 5.74
C GLY A 318 1.86 6.32 7.06
N ARG A 319 1.16 5.66 8.00
CA ARG A 319 0.93 6.08 9.39
C ARG A 319 1.99 5.54 10.35
N TRP A 320 2.96 4.82 9.84
CA TRP A 320 3.99 4.12 10.59
C TRP A 320 5.36 4.44 10.02
N ILE A 321 6.36 4.46 10.88
CA ILE A 321 7.78 4.41 10.49
C ILE A 321 8.43 3.19 11.13
N ALA A 322 9.44 2.61 10.51
CA ALA A 322 10.08 1.41 11.00
C ALA A 322 11.57 1.61 11.29
N PHE A 323 12.02 0.89 12.31
CA PHE A 323 13.44 0.72 12.63
C PHE A 323 13.77 -0.77 12.53
N ARG A 324 14.91 -1.09 11.93
CA ARG A 324 15.30 -2.48 11.69
C ARG A 324 16.73 -2.73 12.16
N GLY A 325 16.85 -3.55 13.21
CA GLY A 325 18.15 -3.91 13.78
C GLY A 325 18.80 -2.83 14.66
N ASN A 326 18.24 -1.63 14.71
CA ASN A 326 18.63 -0.52 15.57
C ASN A 326 17.45 -0.02 16.40
N ASP A 327 17.73 0.63 17.51
CA ASP A 327 16.71 1.21 18.37
C ASP A 327 16.00 2.37 17.66
N MET A 328 14.71 2.58 17.92
CA MET A 328 14.11 3.89 17.74
C MET A 328 14.72 4.80 18.81
N ASP A 329 15.55 5.72 18.42
CA ASP A 329 16.13 6.76 19.28
C ASP A 329 15.77 8.10 18.67
N VAL A 330 14.86 8.84 19.33
CA VAL A 330 14.35 10.11 18.84
C VAL A 330 14.39 11.16 19.95
N THR A 331 14.66 12.41 19.55
CA THR A 331 14.65 13.56 20.44
C THR A 331 13.61 14.58 19.98
N ILE A 332 12.71 14.96 20.87
CA ILE A 332 11.64 15.95 20.66
C ILE A 332 12.05 17.25 21.33
N ASP A 333 11.96 18.37 20.63
CA ASP A 333 12.11 19.72 21.20
C ASP A 333 10.71 20.31 21.46
N LEU A 334 10.30 20.36 22.73
CA LEU A 334 9.01 20.94 23.15
C LEU A 334 8.95 22.47 22.97
N LYS A 335 10.06 23.10 22.55
CA LYS A 335 10.26 24.55 22.31
C LYS A 335 10.34 25.41 23.55
N GLN A 336 9.91 24.93 24.69
CA GLN A 336 9.96 25.59 25.97
C GLN A 336 9.98 24.57 27.11
N PRO A 337 10.49 24.93 28.28
CA PRO A 337 10.37 24.08 29.47
C PRO A 337 8.90 23.73 29.71
N THR A 338 8.61 22.43 29.71
CA THR A 338 7.26 21.88 29.78
C THR A 338 7.25 20.75 30.79
N GLU A 339 6.31 20.78 31.74
CA GLU A 339 6.13 19.66 32.68
C GLU A 339 5.55 18.45 31.97
N ILE A 340 6.16 17.30 32.14
CA ILE A 340 5.71 16.01 31.62
C ILE A 340 5.81 14.94 32.71
N SER A 341 4.95 13.95 32.68
CA SER A 341 4.93 12.84 33.64
C SER A 341 4.67 11.48 32.98
N SER A 342 4.43 11.46 31.68
CA SER A 342 4.34 10.20 30.93
C SER A 342 4.71 10.38 29.47
N VAL A 343 5.17 9.28 28.86
CA VAL A 343 5.39 9.12 27.43
C VAL A 343 4.71 7.83 26.98
N ALA A 344 4.00 7.89 25.87
CA ALA A 344 3.39 6.72 25.25
C ALA A 344 3.80 6.60 23.77
N ILE A 345 3.95 5.36 23.30
CA ILE A 345 4.16 5.02 21.91
C ILE A 345 3.21 3.90 21.51
N SER A 346 2.90 3.81 20.22
CA SER A 346 2.21 2.65 19.66
C SER A 346 3.14 1.88 18.71
N THR A 347 3.02 0.55 18.71
CA THR A 347 3.70 -0.34 17.79
C THR A 347 2.68 -1.12 16.97
N CYS A 348 3.04 -1.48 15.72
CA CYS A 348 2.28 -2.41 14.90
C CYS A 348 2.99 -3.75 14.85
N VAL A 349 2.24 -4.82 15.05
CA VAL A 349 2.74 -6.19 14.98
C VAL A 349 2.12 -6.90 13.79
N GLU A 350 2.97 -7.39 12.88
CA GLU A 350 2.61 -8.27 11.79
C GLU A 350 3.70 -9.35 11.66
N LYS A 351 3.52 -10.44 12.39
CA LYS A 351 4.54 -11.49 12.51
C LYS A 351 4.88 -12.14 11.18
N GLY A 352 3.88 -12.30 10.28
CA GLY A 352 4.08 -12.85 8.94
C GLY A 352 5.04 -12.02 8.09
N ASP A 353 5.08 -10.71 8.30
CA ASP A 353 5.98 -9.77 7.62
C ASP A 353 7.22 -9.40 8.46
N TRP A 354 7.48 -10.15 9.54
CA TRP A 354 8.65 -9.99 10.44
C TRP A 354 8.63 -8.67 11.23
N VAL A 355 7.45 -8.14 11.48
CA VAL A 355 7.24 -6.94 12.29
C VAL A 355 6.77 -7.36 13.68
N PHE A 356 7.59 -7.08 14.68
CA PHE A 356 7.38 -7.51 16.07
C PHE A 356 7.14 -6.31 16.99
N ASP A 357 6.74 -6.57 18.22
CA ASP A 357 6.60 -5.55 19.25
C ASP A 357 7.96 -5.11 19.81
N THR A 358 7.97 -3.94 20.50
CA THR A 358 9.17 -3.42 21.16
C THR A 358 9.55 -4.27 22.39
N ARG A 359 10.85 -4.33 22.69
CA ARG A 359 11.42 -5.07 23.83
C ARG A 359 11.69 -4.18 25.03
N GLY A 360 11.54 -2.90 24.88
CA GLY A 360 11.73 -1.95 25.97
C GLY A 360 11.53 -0.52 25.54
N LEU A 361 11.22 0.30 26.51
CA LEU A 361 11.02 1.74 26.34
C LEU A 361 11.78 2.47 27.41
N SER A 362 12.51 3.52 27.08
CA SER A 362 13.13 4.42 28.03
C SER A 362 12.94 5.88 27.65
N VAL A 363 12.87 6.74 28.65
CA VAL A 363 12.68 8.17 28.51
C VAL A 363 13.79 8.90 29.25
N GLU A 364 14.44 9.83 28.54
CA GLU A 364 15.44 10.73 29.09
C GLU A 364 15.01 12.17 28.79
N VAL A 365 15.33 13.08 29.69
CA VAL A 365 14.96 14.50 29.57
C VAL A 365 16.17 15.40 29.67
N SER A 366 16.09 16.57 29.06
CA SER A 366 17.14 17.57 29.09
C SER A 366 16.57 18.99 29.02
N GLU A 367 17.22 19.95 29.65
CA GLU A 367 16.93 21.37 29.53
C GLU A 367 17.68 22.00 28.34
N ASP A 368 18.89 21.51 28.02
CA ASP A 368 19.83 22.08 27.06
C ASP A 368 19.97 21.30 25.75
N GLY A 369 19.31 20.13 25.65
CA GLY A 369 19.38 19.25 24.49
C GLY A 369 20.70 18.47 24.36
N THR A 370 21.58 18.56 25.34
CA THR A 370 22.91 17.94 25.36
C THR A 370 23.07 16.95 26.52
N ASN A 371 22.71 17.40 27.73
CA ASN A 371 22.83 16.63 28.95
C ASN A 371 21.48 15.98 29.27
N PHE A 372 21.37 14.67 29.01
CA PHE A 372 20.13 13.93 29.25
C PHE A 372 20.18 13.13 30.55
N THR A 373 19.09 13.18 31.29
CA THR A 373 18.87 12.39 32.51
C THR A 373 17.73 11.42 32.29
N LYS A 374 17.96 10.14 32.54
CA LYS A 374 16.93 9.09 32.46
C LYS A 374 15.90 9.24 33.58
N VAL A 375 14.63 9.34 33.19
CA VAL A 375 13.51 9.48 34.15
C VAL A 375 12.67 8.22 34.28
N ALA A 376 12.64 7.37 33.27
CA ALA A 376 11.91 6.11 33.29
C ALA A 376 12.48 5.09 32.31
N SER A 377 12.34 3.81 32.62
CA SER A 377 12.56 2.73 31.65
C SER A 377 11.79 1.48 32.07
N GLU A 378 11.36 0.71 31.07
CA GLU A 378 10.67 -0.56 31.23
C GLU A 378 11.13 -1.54 30.16
N ALA A 379 11.28 -2.82 30.53
CA ALA A 379 11.60 -3.90 29.61
C ALA A 379 10.33 -4.74 29.35
N TYR A 380 10.10 -5.09 28.11
CA TYR A 380 8.96 -5.91 27.72
C TYR A 380 9.39 -7.34 27.35
N PRO A 381 8.54 -8.34 27.60
CA PRO A 381 8.85 -9.73 27.27
C PRO A 381 8.95 -9.92 25.75
N ALA A 382 9.69 -10.96 25.32
CA ALA A 382 9.68 -11.38 23.93
C ALA A 382 8.29 -11.85 23.53
N MET A 383 7.89 -11.55 22.29
CA MET A 383 6.65 -12.05 21.73
C MET A 383 6.66 -13.58 21.63
N LYS A 384 5.50 -14.17 21.87
CA LYS A 384 5.22 -15.59 21.68
C LYS A 384 4.53 -15.81 20.33
N GLU A 385 4.60 -17.03 19.83
CA GLU A 385 3.88 -17.42 18.63
C GLU A 385 2.36 -17.19 18.74
N THR A 386 1.82 -17.36 19.95
CA THR A 386 0.39 -17.20 20.28
C THR A 386 -0.08 -15.76 20.40
N ASP A 387 0.83 -14.79 20.50
CA ASP A 387 0.44 -13.37 20.60
C ASP A 387 -0.21 -12.93 19.29
N LYS A 388 -1.16 -12.01 19.36
CA LYS A 388 -1.92 -11.56 18.19
C LYS A 388 -1.15 -10.52 17.38
N ASN A 389 -1.41 -10.45 16.08
CA ASN A 389 -1.08 -9.29 15.26
C ASN A 389 -2.00 -8.13 15.65
N GLY A 390 -1.56 -6.89 15.42
CA GLY A 390 -2.34 -5.69 15.70
C GLY A 390 -1.51 -4.55 16.27
N VAL A 391 -2.20 -3.59 16.86
CA VAL A 391 -1.58 -2.40 17.47
C VAL A 391 -1.43 -2.62 18.97
N TYR A 392 -0.23 -2.34 19.48
CA TYR A 392 0.11 -2.40 20.90
C TYR A 392 0.49 -1.01 21.39
N ASP A 393 -0.01 -0.63 22.57
CA ASP A 393 0.27 0.66 23.20
C ASP A 393 1.18 0.47 24.42
N HIS A 394 2.24 1.24 24.50
CA HIS A 394 3.20 1.23 25.59
C HIS A 394 3.26 2.62 26.22
N LYS A 395 3.05 2.70 27.53
CA LYS A 395 3.05 3.95 28.29
C LYS A 395 3.97 3.84 29.50
N LEU A 396 4.97 4.72 29.58
CA LEU A 396 5.76 4.94 30.79
C LEU A 396 5.24 6.14 31.55
N THR A 397 5.01 5.96 32.85
CA THR A 397 4.65 7.02 33.78
C THR A 397 5.80 7.24 34.75
N PHE A 398 6.10 8.48 35.10
CA PHE A 398 7.17 8.88 36.00
C PHE A 398 6.78 10.12 36.81
N THR A 399 7.57 10.44 37.86
CA THR A 399 7.39 11.68 38.62
C THR A 399 7.44 12.88 37.69
N PRO A 400 6.50 13.84 37.79
CA PRO A 400 6.50 15.03 36.97
C PRO A 400 7.87 15.72 36.93
N VAL A 401 8.32 16.06 35.75
CA VAL A 401 9.60 16.74 35.48
C VAL A 401 9.42 17.82 34.43
N THR A 402 10.04 18.97 34.64
CA THR A 402 10.03 20.06 33.64
C THR A 402 11.28 19.95 32.77
N ALA A 403 11.08 19.86 31.44
CA ALA A 403 12.17 19.78 30.48
C ALA A 403 11.76 20.39 29.13
N GLN A 404 12.73 20.81 28.34
CA GLN A 404 12.49 21.25 26.96
C GLN A 404 12.68 20.10 25.97
N TYR A 405 13.67 19.24 26.20
CA TYR A 405 13.97 18.12 25.31
C TYR A 405 13.61 16.80 25.93
N VAL A 406 12.95 15.96 25.13
CA VAL A 406 12.55 14.61 25.55
C VAL A 406 13.13 13.61 24.54
N LYS A 407 14.02 12.75 25.04
CA LYS A 407 14.54 11.64 24.25
C LYS A 407 13.79 10.36 24.59
N VAL A 408 13.32 9.69 23.56
CA VAL A 408 12.59 8.43 23.67
C VAL A 408 13.35 7.35 22.92
N ILE A 409 13.67 6.27 23.62
CA ILE A 409 14.39 5.13 23.07
C ILE A 409 13.51 3.90 23.24
N ALA A 410 13.16 3.26 22.12
CA ALA A 410 12.45 2.00 22.13
C ALA A 410 13.30 0.93 21.42
N SER A 411 13.56 -0.17 22.13
CA SER A 411 14.42 -1.25 21.65
C SER A 411 13.61 -2.26 20.86
N PRO A 412 13.97 -2.58 19.60
CA PRO A 412 13.27 -3.56 18.80
C PRO A 412 13.56 -5.00 19.25
N GLU A 413 12.80 -5.95 18.74
CA GLU A 413 13.25 -7.33 18.72
C GLU A 413 14.46 -7.43 17.76
N LYS A 414 15.66 -7.63 18.30
CA LYS A 414 16.91 -7.55 17.54
C LYS A 414 17.10 -8.71 16.58
N SER A 415 16.50 -9.85 16.88
CA SER A 415 16.51 -11.05 16.03
C SER A 415 15.11 -11.64 15.96
N ILE A 416 14.76 -12.19 14.82
CA ILE A 416 13.49 -12.90 14.68
C ILE A 416 13.45 -14.07 15.65
N PRO A 417 12.36 -14.24 16.45
CA PRO A 417 12.27 -15.29 17.45
C PRO A 417 12.45 -16.70 16.91
N GLU A 418 13.02 -17.61 17.72
CA GLU A 418 13.33 -18.99 17.33
C GLU A 418 12.12 -19.80 16.83
N TRP A 419 10.92 -19.49 17.29
CA TRP A 419 9.69 -20.15 16.84
C TRP A 419 9.27 -19.74 15.43
N HIS A 420 9.84 -18.65 14.90
CA HIS A 420 9.46 -18.12 13.59
C HIS A 420 10.33 -18.70 12.46
N GLY A 421 9.73 -18.98 11.30
CA GLY A 421 10.45 -19.54 10.15
C GLY A 421 11.58 -18.68 9.58
N GLY A 422 11.59 -17.37 9.86
CA GLY A 422 12.61 -16.41 9.45
C GLY A 422 13.73 -16.19 10.48
N LYS A 423 13.88 -17.07 11.48
CA LYS A 423 14.95 -16.97 12.47
C LYS A 423 16.32 -16.76 11.83
N SER A 424 17.21 -16.05 12.47
CA SER A 424 18.54 -15.62 12.00
C SER A 424 18.57 -14.30 11.20
N TYR A 425 17.42 -13.73 10.85
CA TYR A 425 17.36 -12.39 10.24
C TYR A 425 17.05 -11.33 11.30
N PRO A 426 17.44 -10.05 11.08
CA PRO A 426 17.07 -8.97 11.97
C PRO A 426 15.56 -8.73 11.96
N GLY A 427 14.97 -8.60 13.14
CA GLY A 427 13.58 -8.20 13.32
C GLY A 427 13.37 -6.72 12.97
N SER A 428 12.14 -6.37 12.64
CA SER A 428 11.70 -4.99 12.44
C SER A 428 10.64 -4.64 13.47
N VAL A 429 10.57 -3.36 13.87
CA VAL A 429 9.46 -2.81 14.65
C VAL A 429 8.98 -1.54 13.95
N SER A 430 7.66 -1.42 13.80
CA SER A 430 7.02 -0.22 13.24
C SER A 430 6.38 0.58 14.36
N TYR A 431 6.65 1.88 14.39
CA TYR A 431 6.20 2.81 15.43
C TYR A 431 5.32 3.90 14.85
N THR A 432 4.37 4.36 15.65
CA THR A 432 3.54 5.53 15.40
C THR A 432 3.18 6.22 16.71
N HIS A 433 2.67 7.45 16.62
CA HIS A 433 1.94 8.15 17.66
C HIS A 433 2.67 8.22 19.01
N LEU A 434 3.74 9.02 19.05
CA LEU A 434 4.47 9.31 20.27
C LEU A 434 3.80 10.48 21.00
N ARG A 435 3.45 10.27 22.27
CA ARG A 435 2.79 11.25 23.11
C ARG A 435 3.63 11.59 24.34
N ALA A 436 3.70 12.87 24.68
CA ALA A 436 4.15 13.34 25.99
C ALA A 436 2.98 14.02 26.71
N HIS A 437 2.62 13.52 27.90
CA HIS A 437 1.44 13.97 28.63
C HIS A 437 1.78 14.43 30.05
N GLU A 438 0.97 15.34 30.61
CA GLU A 438 0.75 15.47 32.05
C GLU A 438 -0.08 14.29 32.55
N THR A 439 0.09 13.91 33.81
CA THR A 439 -0.88 13.04 34.51
C THR A 439 -2.15 13.87 34.71
N VAL A 440 -3.15 13.68 33.87
CA VAL A 440 -4.52 14.03 34.27
C VAL A 440 -4.96 12.89 35.18
N LEU A 441 -5.21 13.19 36.43
CA LEU A 441 -5.99 12.30 37.27
C LEU A 441 -7.39 12.26 36.66
N ASP A 442 -7.69 11.16 35.99
CA ASP A 442 -9.08 10.83 35.64
C ASP A 442 -9.81 10.61 36.97
N LEU A 443 -10.66 11.57 37.35
CA LEU A 443 -11.62 11.46 38.42
C LEU A 443 -12.86 10.71 37.95
#